data_674066b44751e5ad7f2a8677c6043723
#
_entry.id   674066b44751e5ad7f2a8677c6043723
#
_cell.length_a   1.000
_cell.length_b   1.000
_cell.length_c   1.000
_cell.angle_alpha   90.00
_cell.angle_beta   90.00
_cell.angle_gamma   90.00
#
_symmetry.space_group_name_H-M   'P 1'
#
loop_
_entity.id
_entity.type
_entity.pdbx_description
1 polymer ?
#
loop_
_entity_poly.entity_id
_entity_poly.type
_entity_poly.pdbx_seq_one_letter_code
_entity_poly.pdbx_strand_id
1 'polypeptide(L)'
;MEYRQLGRSGLKVSAVCLGTMTYGEQNTEAEAHEQLNYAFAQGINFIDTAEMYPVPPKEATYTRTETIVGNWLKHQQRDKVILATKIAGPRRKLEWIRGGPNAIDRENLRAAVEGSLSRLQTDYIDLYQLHWPERNVPMFGQYQFDPSQEFDGDTEKQWVSVHEQLEALAELVQEGKIRYIGLSNEHAWGVMEFLRVAAEYKLPRIASIQNCYNLINRGYEFSLTEIGYREQVSLLAYSPLAFGHLTAKYLEGGSGRASLFKGFAQRYEKPNVALSSAAYAKLAREHGYTPAELALAFVYHRWFVTSTIIGATSMTQLQENLAAWQKPLSKELLSAIEQLHLRYMNPAP
;
A
#
# COMPACT_ATOMS: atom_id res chain seq x y z
N MET A 1 -6.93 -19.49 4.24
CA MET A 1 -6.41 -18.34 3.45
C MET A 1 -6.35 -18.73 1.99
N GLU A 2 -6.85 -17.88 1.09
CA GLU A 2 -6.72 -18.06 -0.37
C GLU A 2 -5.39 -17.47 -0.84
N TYR A 3 -4.81 -18.06 -1.90
CA TYR A 3 -3.58 -17.55 -2.52
C TYR A 3 -3.85 -17.19 -3.98
N ARG A 4 -3.44 -15.99 -4.37
CA ARG A 4 -3.70 -15.38 -5.68
C ARG A 4 -2.41 -15.10 -6.42
N GLN A 5 -2.45 -15.23 -7.74
CA GLN A 5 -1.30 -14.93 -8.60
C GLN A 5 -1.02 -13.42 -8.60
N LEU A 6 0.24 -13.04 -8.36
CA LEU A 6 0.67 -11.64 -8.43
C LEU A 6 1.04 -11.26 -9.87
N GLY A 7 0.11 -10.65 -10.58
CA GLY A 7 0.32 -10.26 -11.97
C GLY A 7 0.78 -11.42 -12.84
N ARG A 8 1.75 -11.16 -13.71
CA ARG A 8 2.42 -12.20 -14.54
C ARG A 8 3.66 -12.78 -13.85
N SER A 9 3.85 -12.55 -12.54
CA SER A 9 4.97 -13.12 -11.79
C SER A 9 4.74 -14.60 -11.46
N GLY A 10 5.78 -15.28 -10.97
CA GLY A 10 5.66 -16.64 -10.41
C GLY A 10 5.13 -16.69 -8.97
N LEU A 11 4.82 -15.53 -8.35
CA LEU A 11 4.46 -15.45 -6.95
C LEU A 11 2.96 -15.71 -6.73
N LYS A 12 2.65 -16.55 -5.73
CA LYS A 12 1.30 -16.74 -5.19
C LYS A 12 1.23 -16.13 -3.81
N VAL A 13 0.62 -14.96 -3.71
CA VAL A 13 0.46 -14.20 -2.47
C VAL A 13 -0.85 -14.52 -1.77
N SER A 14 -0.86 -14.51 -0.44
CA SER A 14 -2.10 -14.59 0.33
C SER A 14 -3.02 -13.40 0.00
N ALA A 15 -4.33 -13.63 -0.07
CA ALA A 15 -5.34 -12.61 -0.36
C ALA A 15 -5.37 -11.47 0.70
N VAL A 16 -4.77 -11.73 1.86
CA VAL A 16 -4.50 -10.74 2.90
C VAL A 16 -2.99 -10.62 3.07
N CYS A 17 -2.49 -9.39 3.06
CA CYS A 17 -1.09 -9.03 3.28
C CYS A 17 -0.95 -8.33 4.64
N LEU A 18 0.09 -8.65 5.40
CA LEU A 18 0.39 -7.95 6.63
C LEU A 18 1.26 -6.71 6.34
N GLY A 19 0.67 -5.53 6.52
CA GLY A 19 1.37 -4.25 6.49
C GLY A 19 2.00 -3.92 7.83
N THR A 20 3.23 -3.43 7.83
CA THR A 20 4.08 -3.29 9.02
C THR A 20 4.34 -1.85 9.44
N MET A 21 3.67 -0.87 8.85
CA MET A 21 3.97 0.57 9.01
C MET A 21 3.89 1.12 10.45
N THR A 22 3.40 0.35 11.40
CA THR A 22 3.28 0.74 12.82
C THR A 22 4.46 0.24 13.68
N TYR A 23 5.28 -0.67 13.15
CA TYR A 23 6.35 -1.34 13.89
C TYR A 23 7.55 -0.40 14.11
N GLY A 24 7.90 -0.19 15.35
CA GLY A 24 8.96 0.72 15.75
C GLY A 24 8.51 2.14 16.11
N GLU A 25 7.20 2.44 16.01
CA GLU A 25 6.58 3.68 16.49
C GLU A 25 5.39 3.39 17.42
N GLN A 26 4.32 2.75 16.90
CA GLN A 26 3.13 2.40 17.69
C GLN A 26 3.23 1.01 18.31
N ASN A 27 4.02 0.13 17.73
CA ASN A 27 4.29 -1.21 18.23
C ASN A 27 5.77 -1.39 18.53
N THR A 28 6.04 -2.04 19.64
CA THR A 28 7.37 -2.54 19.99
C THR A 28 7.77 -3.69 19.08
N GLU A 29 9.05 -4.09 19.08
CA GLU A 29 9.54 -5.25 18.34
C GLU A 29 8.88 -6.55 18.80
N ALA A 30 8.66 -6.72 20.11
CA ALA A 30 7.99 -7.91 20.65
C ALA A 30 6.54 -8.04 20.16
N GLU A 31 5.77 -6.96 20.20
CA GLU A 31 4.40 -6.93 19.67
C GLU A 31 4.36 -7.16 18.15
N ALA A 32 5.33 -6.60 17.43
CA ALA A 32 5.46 -6.81 15.99
C ALA A 32 5.72 -8.28 15.64
N HIS A 33 6.63 -8.93 16.37
CA HIS A 33 6.94 -10.35 16.19
C HIS A 33 5.76 -11.25 16.57
N GLU A 34 4.98 -10.90 17.61
CA GLU A 34 3.75 -11.61 17.94
C GLU A 34 2.73 -11.54 16.80
N GLN A 35 2.54 -10.34 16.22
CA GLN A 35 1.64 -10.15 15.06
C GLN A 35 2.12 -10.91 13.82
N LEU A 36 3.42 -10.87 13.51
CA LEU A 36 4.02 -11.60 12.40
C LEU A 36 3.84 -13.12 12.56
N ASN A 37 4.14 -13.65 13.72
CA ASN A 37 3.98 -15.08 14.02
C ASN A 37 2.51 -15.52 13.90
N TYR A 38 1.60 -14.73 14.46
CA TYR A 38 0.17 -15.03 14.38
C TYR A 38 -0.33 -14.98 12.92
N ALA A 39 0.00 -13.94 12.17
CA ALA A 39 -0.40 -13.80 10.77
C ALA A 39 0.12 -14.96 9.91
N PHE A 40 1.38 -15.32 10.10
CA PHE A 40 2.00 -16.44 9.39
C PHE A 40 1.31 -17.77 9.73
N ALA A 41 1.00 -18.01 11.02
CA ALA A 41 0.24 -19.18 11.47
C ALA A 41 -1.19 -19.25 10.89
N GLN A 42 -1.80 -18.09 10.55
CA GLN A 42 -3.09 -18.00 9.87
C GLN A 42 -2.99 -18.16 8.33
N GLY A 43 -1.81 -18.45 7.81
CA GLY A 43 -1.55 -18.67 6.39
C GLY A 43 -1.29 -17.40 5.58
N ILE A 44 -1.00 -16.28 6.21
CA ILE A 44 -0.44 -15.10 5.50
C ILE A 44 1.01 -15.42 5.16
N ASN A 45 1.35 -15.34 3.86
CA ASN A 45 2.72 -15.49 3.37
C ASN A 45 3.29 -14.18 2.82
N PHE A 46 2.50 -13.10 2.83
CA PHE A 46 2.85 -11.83 2.19
C PHE A 46 2.97 -10.72 3.24
N ILE A 47 4.16 -10.11 3.31
CA ILE A 47 4.50 -9.03 4.24
C ILE A 47 4.90 -7.80 3.44
N ASP A 48 4.34 -6.64 3.79
CA ASP A 48 4.64 -5.35 3.15
C ASP A 48 5.28 -4.38 4.14
N THR A 49 6.46 -3.90 3.81
CA THR A 49 7.21 -2.88 4.55
C THR A 49 7.68 -1.75 3.61
N ALA A 50 8.48 -0.81 4.08
CA ALA A 50 9.15 0.24 3.30
C ALA A 50 10.36 0.82 4.04
N GLU A 51 11.34 1.34 3.30
CA GLU A 51 12.53 1.96 3.90
C GLU A 51 12.17 3.16 4.80
N MET A 52 11.15 3.93 4.43
CA MET A 52 10.74 5.12 5.21
C MET A 52 9.95 4.79 6.48
N TYR A 53 9.54 3.54 6.68
CA TYR A 53 8.72 3.18 7.85
C TYR A 53 9.53 3.17 9.15
N PRO A 54 8.90 3.46 10.30
CA PRO A 54 7.44 3.55 10.58
C PRO A 54 6.79 4.88 10.17
N VAL A 55 5.46 4.91 10.29
CA VAL A 55 4.63 6.08 10.00
C VAL A 55 4.01 6.62 11.29
N PRO A 56 4.04 7.96 11.54
CA PRO A 56 4.53 9.02 10.65
C PRO A 56 6.05 8.98 10.47
N PRO A 57 6.57 9.30 9.27
CA PRO A 57 7.99 9.24 9.02
C PRO A 57 8.74 10.30 9.83
N LYS A 58 9.80 9.87 10.53
CA LYS A 58 10.69 10.71 11.33
C LYS A 58 12.13 10.25 11.11
N GLU A 59 13.07 11.16 11.06
CA GLU A 59 14.49 10.84 10.96
C GLU A 59 14.95 9.88 12.08
N ALA A 60 14.48 10.12 13.31
CA ALA A 60 14.85 9.33 14.47
C ALA A 60 14.34 7.88 14.47
N THR A 61 13.30 7.56 13.69
CA THR A 61 12.69 6.22 13.63
C THR A 61 12.79 5.56 12.26
N TYR A 62 13.27 6.28 11.28
CA TYR A 62 13.52 5.83 9.93
C TYR A 62 14.20 4.47 9.88
N THR A 63 13.72 3.58 9.03
CA THR A 63 14.20 2.21 8.82
C THR A 63 13.94 1.19 9.95
N ARG A 64 13.45 1.60 11.11
CA ARG A 64 13.20 0.67 12.23
C ARG A 64 12.29 -0.49 11.85
N THR A 65 11.28 -0.24 11.04
CA THR A 65 10.33 -1.29 10.64
C THR A 65 11.01 -2.41 9.86
N GLU A 66 11.87 -2.10 8.89
CA GLU A 66 12.64 -3.12 8.16
C GLU A 66 13.58 -3.88 9.08
N THR A 67 14.22 -3.20 10.04
CA THR A 67 15.09 -3.86 11.05
C THR A 67 14.30 -4.85 11.90
N ILE A 68 13.12 -4.47 12.40
CA ILE A 68 12.23 -5.33 13.19
C ILE A 68 11.76 -6.55 12.37
N VAL A 69 11.35 -6.31 11.12
CA VAL A 69 10.95 -7.40 10.21
C VAL A 69 12.14 -8.32 9.90
N GLY A 70 13.33 -7.77 9.68
CA GLY A 70 14.56 -8.53 9.44
C GLY A 70 14.94 -9.42 10.65
N ASN A 71 14.83 -8.90 11.87
CA ASN A 71 15.06 -9.67 13.09
C ASN A 71 14.11 -10.86 13.23
N TRP A 72 12.88 -10.75 12.75
CA TRP A 72 11.94 -11.84 12.68
C TRP A 72 12.26 -12.79 11.52
N LEU A 73 12.54 -12.26 10.33
CA LEU A 73 12.70 -13.01 9.08
C LEU A 73 13.86 -14.01 9.14
N LYS A 74 14.96 -13.66 9.80
CA LYS A 74 16.12 -14.56 9.96
C LYS A 74 15.81 -15.89 10.67
N HIS A 75 14.69 -15.97 11.38
CA HIS A 75 14.21 -17.17 12.06
C HIS A 75 13.15 -17.93 11.25
N GLN A 76 12.83 -17.47 10.05
CA GLN A 76 11.83 -18.09 9.18
C GLN A 76 12.50 -18.85 8.04
N GLN A 77 11.75 -19.77 7.43
CA GLN A 77 12.12 -20.32 6.12
C GLN A 77 11.88 -19.24 5.08
N ARG A 78 12.97 -18.65 4.57
CA ARG A 78 12.91 -17.44 3.70
C ARG A 78 12.01 -17.63 2.47
N ASP A 79 12.00 -18.81 1.87
CA ASP A 79 11.20 -19.17 0.69
C ASP A 79 9.69 -19.29 0.98
N LYS A 80 9.28 -19.34 2.24
CA LYS A 80 7.88 -19.35 2.66
C LYS A 80 7.32 -17.94 2.85
N VAL A 81 8.16 -16.93 2.87
CA VAL A 81 7.78 -15.53 3.05
C VAL A 81 7.94 -14.77 1.75
N ILE A 82 6.87 -14.18 1.25
CA ILE A 82 6.91 -13.20 0.16
C ILE A 82 7.06 -11.84 0.80
N LEU A 83 8.18 -11.19 0.55
CA LEU A 83 8.55 -9.93 1.16
C LEU A 83 8.50 -8.79 0.15
N ALA A 84 7.69 -7.77 0.46
CA ALA A 84 7.67 -6.52 -0.29
C ALA A 84 8.26 -5.38 0.53
N THR A 85 9.09 -4.56 -0.08
CA THR A 85 9.51 -3.26 0.45
C THR A 85 9.54 -2.19 -0.64
N LYS A 86 9.88 -0.94 -0.29
CA LYS A 86 9.69 0.21 -1.19
C LYS A 86 10.81 1.23 -1.02
N ILE A 87 11.24 1.82 -2.15
CA ILE A 87 12.04 3.04 -2.13
C ILE A 87 11.14 4.26 -1.91
N ALA A 88 11.54 5.17 -1.03
CA ALA A 88 10.92 6.49 -0.92
C ALA A 88 11.30 7.37 -2.11
N GLY A 89 10.31 7.96 -2.76
CA GLY A 89 10.51 8.88 -3.87
C GLY A 89 10.71 10.34 -3.43
N PRO A 90 10.79 11.28 -4.38
CA PRO A 90 11.04 12.69 -4.13
C PRO A 90 9.83 13.45 -3.55
N ARG A 91 10.03 14.77 -3.27
CA ARG A 91 8.98 15.79 -3.03
C ARG A 91 8.17 15.67 -1.76
N ARG A 92 8.64 14.96 -0.73
CA ARG A 92 7.92 14.82 0.52
C ARG A 92 8.63 15.40 1.74
N LYS A 93 9.65 16.27 1.52
CA LYS A 93 10.48 16.85 2.59
C LYS A 93 11.07 15.77 3.52
N LEU A 94 11.61 14.73 2.90
CA LEU A 94 12.23 13.58 3.55
C LEU A 94 13.72 13.51 3.19
N GLU A 95 14.39 14.67 3.12
CA GLU A 95 15.78 14.82 2.66
C GLU A 95 16.78 14.06 3.54
N TRP A 96 16.40 13.71 4.74
CA TRP A 96 17.18 12.85 5.64
C TRP A 96 17.22 11.38 5.19
N ILE A 97 16.33 10.96 4.28
CA ILE A 97 16.40 9.61 3.68
C ILE A 97 17.58 9.58 2.70
N ARG A 98 18.55 8.69 2.92
CA ARG A 98 19.77 8.53 2.12
C ARG A 98 20.59 9.83 1.93
N GLY A 99 20.34 10.87 2.74
CA GLY A 99 21.01 12.17 2.62
C GLY A 99 20.51 13.06 1.48
N GLY A 100 19.37 12.68 0.82
CA GLY A 100 18.76 13.42 -0.29
C GLY A 100 19.71 13.74 -1.47
N PRO A 101 19.16 14.22 -2.58
CA PRO A 101 17.74 14.19 -2.94
C PRO A 101 17.22 12.75 -3.13
N ASN A 102 15.91 12.53 -2.93
CA ASN A 102 15.28 11.21 -3.02
C ASN A 102 14.80 10.90 -4.44
N ALA A 103 15.59 11.19 -5.47
CA ALA A 103 15.28 10.81 -6.84
C ALA A 103 15.20 9.28 -6.99
N ILE A 104 14.39 8.80 -7.94
CA ILE A 104 14.32 7.37 -8.27
C ILE A 104 15.29 7.08 -9.42
N ASP A 105 16.52 7.51 -9.26
CA ASP A 105 17.63 7.27 -10.17
C ASP A 105 18.40 5.98 -9.80
N ARG A 106 19.36 5.62 -10.64
CA ARG A 106 20.19 4.40 -10.47
C ARG A 106 20.92 4.35 -9.13
N GLU A 107 21.51 5.47 -8.70
CA GLU A 107 22.28 5.53 -7.45
C GLU A 107 21.39 5.36 -6.23
N ASN A 108 20.27 6.10 -6.18
CA ASN A 108 19.31 6.00 -5.09
C ASN A 108 18.62 4.64 -5.04
N LEU A 109 18.24 4.05 -6.19
CA LEU A 109 17.65 2.71 -6.26
C LEU A 109 18.60 1.67 -5.70
N ARG A 110 19.87 1.70 -6.09
CA ARG A 110 20.89 0.76 -5.58
C ARG A 110 21.10 0.92 -4.08
N ALA A 111 21.30 2.14 -3.61
CA ALA A 111 21.48 2.42 -2.18
C ALA A 111 20.26 2.00 -1.34
N ALA A 112 19.04 2.25 -1.83
CA ALA A 112 17.81 1.87 -1.14
C ALA A 112 17.65 0.34 -1.06
N VAL A 113 17.88 -0.39 -2.16
CA VAL A 113 17.79 -1.87 -2.18
C VAL A 113 18.84 -2.49 -1.28
N GLU A 114 20.10 -2.07 -1.37
CA GLU A 114 21.19 -2.60 -0.54
C GLU A 114 20.95 -2.31 0.96
N GLY A 115 20.49 -1.11 1.27
CA GLY A 115 20.09 -0.76 2.63
C GLY A 115 18.92 -1.62 3.14
N SER A 116 17.90 -1.85 2.32
CA SER A 116 16.76 -2.71 2.67
C SER A 116 17.19 -4.16 2.88
N LEU A 117 18.02 -4.73 2.00
CA LEU A 117 18.55 -6.09 2.14
C LEU A 117 19.33 -6.26 3.45
N SER A 118 20.18 -5.29 3.79
CA SER A 118 20.95 -5.29 5.04
C SER A 118 20.04 -5.26 6.27
N ARG A 119 19.03 -4.37 6.30
CA ARG A 119 18.10 -4.26 7.43
C ARG A 119 17.17 -5.47 7.56
N LEU A 120 16.70 -5.99 6.43
CA LEU A 120 15.83 -7.16 6.35
C LEU A 120 16.59 -8.49 6.54
N GLN A 121 17.93 -8.44 6.57
CA GLN A 121 18.80 -9.60 6.78
C GLN A 121 18.50 -10.74 5.80
N THR A 122 18.40 -10.41 4.51
CA THR A 122 18.10 -11.34 3.42
C THR A 122 18.86 -10.96 2.16
N ASP A 123 19.12 -11.95 1.31
CA ASP A 123 19.87 -11.73 0.05
C ASP A 123 18.97 -11.28 -1.11
N TYR A 124 17.65 -11.38 -0.97
CA TYR A 124 16.70 -10.98 -2.00
C TYR A 124 15.38 -10.46 -1.44
N ILE A 125 14.74 -9.59 -2.22
CA ILE A 125 13.39 -9.06 -2.00
C ILE A 125 12.47 -9.62 -3.09
N ASP A 126 11.29 -10.14 -2.73
CA ASP A 126 10.37 -10.73 -3.69
C ASP A 126 9.67 -9.69 -4.56
N LEU A 127 9.22 -8.57 -3.96
CA LEU A 127 8.58 -7.46 -4.65
C LEU A 127 9.17 -6.13 -4.19
N TYR A 128 9.87 -5.45 -5.09
CA TYR A 128 10.39 -4.11 -4.81
C TYR A 128 9.52 -3.04 -5.46
N GLN A 129 9.09 -2.05 -4.68
CA GLN A 129 8.08 -1.10 -5.13
C GLN A 129 8.62 0.33 -5.15
N LEU A 130 8.22 1.12 -6.15
CA LEU A 130 8.36 2.57 -6.13
C LEU A 130 7.21 3.12 -5.27
N HIS A 131 7.53 3.72 -4.12
CA HIS A 131 6.53 4.08 -3.09
C HIS A 131 5.54 5.13 -3.55
N TRP A 132 5.98 6.03 -4.44
CA TRP A 132 5.17 6.98 -5.20
C TRP A 132 5.94 7.42 -6.45
N PRO A 133 5.24 7.97 -7.44
CA PRO A 133 5.87 8.39 -8.69
C PRO A 133 6.94 9.46 -8.53
N GLU A 134 7.95 9.38 -9.40
CA GLU A 134 8.99 10.40 -9.54
C GLU A 134 8.40 11.73 -10.00
N ARG A 135 7.51 11.70 -10.98
CA ARG A 135 6.84 12.87 -11.55
C ARG A 135 5.76 13.44 -10.63
N ASN A 136 5.26 14.63 -10.95
CA ASN A 136 4.11 15.21 -10.27
C ASN A 136 2.83 14.41 -10.57
N VAL A 137 2.14 14.00 -9.52
CA VAL A 137 0.81 13.38 -9.58
C VAL A 137 0.00 13.77 -8.34
N PRO A 138 -1.34 13.83 -8.43
CA PRO A 138 -2.17 14.01 -7.26
C PRO A 138 -2.11 12.76 -6.37
N MET A 139 -1.79 12.91 -5.07
CA MET A 139 -1.71 11.80 -4.13
C MET A 139 -1.97 12.25 -2.70
N PHE A 140 -2.28 11.28 -1.81
CA PHE A 140 -2.45 11.48 -0.37
C PHE A 140 -3.49 12.54 0.03
N GLY A 141 -4.56 12.66 -0.76
CA GLY A 141 -5.67 13.60 -0.54
C GLY A 141 -5.77 14.71 -1.58
N GLN A 142 -4.76 14.89 -2.40
CA GLN A 142 -4.88 15.62 -3.66
C GLN A 142 -5.57 14.74 -4.70
N TYR A 143 -6.43 15.31 -5.53
CA TYR A 143 -7.21 14.56 -6.54
C TYR A 143 -7.18 15.21 -7.92
N GLN A 144 -6.67 16.42 -8.02
CA GLN A 144 -6.54 17.16 -9.28
C GLN A 144 -5.08 17.20 -9.70
N PHE A 145 -4.81 16.90 -10.96
CA PHE A 145 -3.51 17.12 -11.57
C PHE A 145 -3.35 18.63 -11.82
N ASP A 146 -2.23 19.18 -11.38
CA ASP A 146 -1.88 20.57 -11.56
C ASP A 146 -0.61 20.67 -12.43
N PRO A 147 -0.73 21.04 -13.69
CA PRO A 147 0.43 21.15 -14.59
C PRO A 147 1.41 22.24 -14.17
N SER A 148 1.01 23.23 -13.37
CA SER A 148 1.94 24.26 -12.88
C SER A 148 3.04 23.66 -11.96
N GLN A 149 2.76 22.52 -11.35
CA GLN A 149 3.73 21.79 -10.52
C GLN A 149 4.86 21.15 -11.34
N GLU A 150 4.71 21.04 -12.65
CA GLU A 150 5.75 20.55 -13.57
C GLU A 150 6.86 21.59 -13.84
N PHE A 151 6.67 22.83 -13.41
CA PHE A 151 7.59 23.93 -13.66
C PHE A 151 8.23 24.45 -12.36
N ASP A 152 9.46 24.99 -12.50
CA ASP A 152 10.14 25.83 -11.52
C ASP A 152 10.41 27.18 -12.18
N GLY A 153 9.54 28.15 -11.90
CA GLY A 153 9.43 29.36 -12.70
C GLY A 153 9.03 29.03 -14.14
N ASP A 154 9.80 29.47 -15.10
CA ASP A 154 9.56 29.20 -16.55
C ASP A 154 10.25 27.93 -17.07
N THR A 155 10.97 27.20 -16.20
CA THR A 155 11.73 26.03 -16.59
C THR A 155 10.96 24.76 -16.21
N GLU A 156 10.76 23.88 -17.18
CA GLU A 156 10.21 22.55 -16.95
C GLU A 156 11.16 21.72 -16.09
N LYS A 157 10.60 21.13 -15.02
CA LYS A 157 11.37 20.26 -14.12
C LYS A 157 11.73 18.96 -14.85
N GLN A 158 12.98 18.58 -14.75
CA GLN A 158 13.42 17.27 -15.22
C GLN A 158 13.14 16.21 -14.16
N TRP A 159 12.52 15.12 -14.59
CA TRP A 159 12.25 13.95 -13.78
C TRP A 159 13.09 12.78 -14.27
N VAL A 160 13.50 11.90 -13.37
CA VAL A 160 14.11 10.63 -13.77
C VAL A 160 13.13 9.88 -14.64
N SER A 161 13.49 9.59 -15.87
CA SER A 161 12.61 8.98 -16.86
C SER A 161 12.20 7.56 -16.43
N VAL A 162 11.03 7.10 -16.86
CA VAL A 162 10.58 5.71 -16.63
C VAL A 162 11.59 4.71 -17.21
N HIS A 163 12.23 5.06 -18.32
CA HIS A 163 13.26 4.23 -18.93
C HIS A 163 14.47 4.04 -17.98
N GLU A 164 15.02 5.12 -17.46
CA GLU A 164 16.15 5.07 -16.52
C GLU A 164 15.80 4.33 -15.23
N GLN A 165 14.60 4.57 -14.68
CA GLN A 165 14.09 3.83 -13.52
C GLN A 165 14.04 2.32 -13.78
N LEU A 166 13.51 1.91 -14.94
CA LEU A 166 13.40 0.49 -15.30
C LEU A 166 14.75 -0.14 -15.62
N GLU A 167 15.68 0.58 -16.24
CA GLU A 167 17.04 0.06 -16.45
C GLU A 167 17.74 -0.21 -15.11
N ALA A 168 17.69 0.73 -14.19
CA ALA A 168 18.27 0.56 -12.85
C ALA A 168 17.64 -0.60 -12.09
N LEU A 169 16.32 -0.75 -12.17
CA LEU A 169 15.61 -1.90 -11.57
C LEU A 169 15.96 -3.22 -12.26
N ALA A 170 16.16 -3.22 -13.59
CA ALA A 170 16.55 -4.40 -14.36
C ALA A 170 17.93 -4.94 -13.93
N GLU A 171 18.88 -4.06 -13.64
CA GLU A 171 20.19 -4.46 -13.10
C GLU A 171 20.04 -5.18 -11.77
N LEU A 172 19.20 -4.64 -10.85
CA LEU A 172 18.97 -5.24 -9.55
C LEU A 172 18.22 -6.59 -9.64
N VAL A 173 17.36 -6.76 -10.65
CA VAL A 173 16.74 -8.06 -10.99
C VAL A 173 17.79 -9.04 -11.49
N GLN A 174 18.69 -8.60 -12.39
CA GLN A 174 19.78 -9.41 -12.95
C GLN A 174 20.78 -9.86 -11.87
N GLU A 175 21.06 -8.99 -10.90
CA GLU A 175 21.88 -9.30 -9.73
C GLU A 175 21.18 -10.25 -8.74
N GLY A 176 19.90 -10.55 -8.92
CA GLY A 176 19.11 -11.39 -8.04
C GLY A 176 18.70 -10.72 -6.71
N LYS A 177 18.98 -9.42 -6.55
CA LYS A 177 18.65 -8.64 -5.34
C LYS A 177 17.14 -8.40 -5.18
N ILE A 178 16.44 -8.21 -6.29
CA ILE A 178 14.98 -8.11 -6.34
C ILE A 178 14.43 -9.09 -7.39
N ARG A 179 13.25 -9.65 -7.14
CA ARG A 179 12.63 -10.60 -8.07
C ARG A 179 11.63 -9.95 -9.01
N TYR A 180 10.77 -9.11 -8.47
CA TYR A 180 9.70 -8.45 -9.23
C TYR A 180 9.57 -6.98 -8.83
N ILE A 181 9.04 -6.18 -9.76
CA ILE A 181 8.87 -4.74 -9.63
C ILE A 181 7.40 -4.43 -9.44
N GLY A 182 7.08 -3.52 -8.52
CA GLY A 182 5.75 -2.96 -8.30
C GLY A 182 5.77 -1.43 -8.28
N LEU A 183 4.60 -0.85 -8.51
CA LEU A 183 4.37 0.59 -8.34
C LEU A 183 3.49 0.83 -7.12
N SER A 184 3.50 2.04 -6.59
CA SER A 184 2.56 2.45 -5.54
C SER A 184 2.15 3.90 -5.73
N ASN A 185 0.90 4.24 -5.36
CA ASN A 185 0.31 5.56 -5.55
C ASN A 185 0.38 6.06 -7.00
N GLU A 186 0.31 5.13 -7.94
CA GLU A 186 0.45 5.41 -9.36
C GLU A 186 -0.93 5.61 -10.02
N HIS A 187 -0.93 6.32 -11.12
CA HIS A 187 -2.11 6.62 -11.93
C HIS A 187 -2.07 5.88 -13.28
N ALA A 188 -3.21 5.89 -13.98
CA ALA A 188 -3.41 5.15 -15.22
C ALA A 188 -2.31 5.41 -16.27
N TRP A 189 -1.94 6.70 -16.48
CA TRP A 189 -0.88 7.06 -17.43
C TRP A 189 0.45 6.43 -17.06
N GLY A 190 0.86 6.53 -15.81
CA GLY A 190 2.16 5.98 -15.39
C GLY A 190 2.21 4.46 -15.46
N VAL A 191 1.12 3.76 -15.08
CA VAL A 191 1.05 2.29 -15.25
C VAL A 191 1.26 1.92 -16.71
N MET A 192 0.56 2.58 -17.64
CA MET A 192 0.70 2.31 -19.07
C MET A 192 2.07 2.71 -19.61
N GLU A 193 2.67 3.79 -19.12
CA GLU A 193 4.01 4.21 -19.53
C GLU A 193 5.08 3.22 -19.07
N PHE A 194 5.04 2.73 -17.82
CA PHE A 194 5.94 1.65 -17.36
C PHE A 194 5.80 0.38 -18.22
N LEU A 195 4.58 0.02 -18.61
CA LEU A 195 4.32 -1.14 -19.45
C LEU A 195 4.83 -0.94 -20.88
N ARG A 196 4.62 0.24 -21.46
CA ARG A 196 5.08 0.62 -22.80
C ARG A 196 6.61 0.58 -22.87
N VAL A 197 7.29 1.25 -21.93
CA VAL A 197 8.75 1.29 -21.88
C VAL A 197 9.34 -0.11 -21.65
N ALA A 198 8.75 -0.90 -20.73
CA ALA A 198 9.20 -2.27 -20.51
C ALA A 198 9.10 -3.12 -21.79
N ALA A 199 8.05 -2.97 -22.59
CA ALA A 199 7.88 -3.70 -23.85
C ALA A 199 8.85 -3.21 -24.94
N GLU A 200 9.01 -1.90 -25.09
CA GLU A 200 9.86 -1.29 -26.12
C GLU A 200 11.35 -1.63 -25.92
N TYR A 201 11.83 -1.54 -24.69
CA TYR A 201 13.24 -1.77 -24.35
C TYR A 201 13.54 -3.17 -23.82
N LYS A 202 12.55 -4.08 -23.81
CA LYS A 202 12.67 -5.46 -23.28
C LYS A 202 13.16 -5.50 -21.82
N LEU A 203 12.68 -4.57 -21.02
CA LEU A 203 12.98 -4.48 -19.60
C LEU A 203 11.95 -5.26 -18.74
N PRO A 204 12.26 -5.55 -17.47
CA PRO A 204 11.32 -6.21 -16.57
C PRO A 204 10.00 -5.45 -16.45
N ARG A 205 8.90 -6.18 -16.56
CA ARG A 205 7.55 -5.65 -16.46
C ARG A 205 7.14 -5.48 -14.99
N ILE A 206 6.35 -4.45 -14.70
CA ILE A 206 5.72 -4.30 -13.40
C ILE A 206 4.70 -5.42 -13.16
N ALA A 207 4.69 -5.99 -11.93
CA ALA A 207 3.78 -7.06 -11.52
C ALA A 207 2.54 -6.55 -10.81
N SER A 208 2.65 -5.41 -10.10
CA SER A 208 1.59 -4.90 -9.23
C SER A 208 1.58 -3.39 -9.13
N ILE A 209 0.46 -2.88 -8.67
CA ILE A 209 0.26 -1.51 -8.19
C ILE A 209 -0.30 -1.57 -6.77
N GLN A 210 0.28 -0.80 -5.86
CA GLN A 210 -0.21 -0.69 -4.47
C GLN A 210 -0.89 0.68 -4.30
N ASN A 211 -2.23 0.70 -4.31
CA ASN A 211 -3.02 1.93 -4.22
C ASN A 211 -4.05 1.87 -3.09
N CYS A 212 -4.44 3.05 -2.62
CA CYS A 212 -5.53 3.18 -1.66
C CYS A 212 -6.86 2.71 -2.28
N TYR A 213 -7.55 1.81 -1.56
CA TYR A 213 -8.86 1.36 -1.96
C TYR A 213 -9.70 0.94 -0.74
N ASN A 214 -10.89 1.52 -0.60
CA ASN A 214 -11.85 1.25 0.48
C ASN A 214 -13.23 1.82 0.15
N LEU A 215 -14.23 1.62 1.01
CA LEU A 215 -15.62 2.07 0.81
C LEU A 215 -15.77 3.58 0.51
N ILE A 216 -14.87 4.43 1.02
CA ILE A 216 -14.91 5.88 0.84
C ILE A 216 -13.84 6.41 -0.13
N ASN A 217 -13.06 5.50 -0.73
CA ASN A 217 -12.13 5.79 -1.81
C ASN A 217 -12.14 4.64 -2.82
N ARG A 218 -12.94 4.78 -3.86
CA ARG A 218 -13.09 3.81 -4.94
C ARG A 218 -12.54 4.34 -6.28
N GLY A 219 -11.67 5.35 -6.22
CA GLY A 219 -11.09 5.97 -7.43
C GLY A 219 -10.34 4.99 -8.34
N TYR A 220 -9.81 3.90 -7.79
CA TYR A 220 -9.19 2.81 -8.57
C TYR A 220 -10.14 2.19 -9.60
N GLU A 221 -11.45 2.18 -9.34
CA GLU A 221 -12.45 1.54 -10.20
C GLU A 221 -12.66 2.26 -11.54
N PHE A 222 -12.31 3.54 -11.67
CA PHE A 222 -12.62 4.32 -12.87
C PHE A 222 -11.79 3.95 -14.12
N SER A 223 -10.52 3.59 -13.95
CA SER A 223 -9.65 3.25 -15.08
C SER A 223 -8.68 2.13 -14.77
N LEU A 224 -8.17 2.06 -13.54
CA LEU A 224 -7.11 1.12 -13.18
C LEU A 224 -7.58 -0.33 -13.10
N THR A 225 -8.87 -0.59 -12.88
CA THR A 225 -9.43 -1.95 -12.92
C THR A 225 -9.35 -2.56 -14.32
N GLU A 226 -9.67 -1.78 -15.37
CA GLU A 226 -9.57 -2.26 -16.75
C GLU A 226 -8.11 -2.51 -17.14
N ILE A 227 -7.21 -1.59 -16.80
CA ILE A 227 -5.77 -1.76 -17.03
C ILE A 227 -5.26 -3.01 -16.29
N GLY A 228 -5.60 -3.14 -15.00
CA GLY A 228 -5.22 -4.31 -14.19
C GLY A 228 -5.66 -5.63 -14.79
N TYR A 229 -6.90 -5.68 -15.31
CA TYR A 229 -7.45 -6.87 -15.96
C TYR A 229 -6.74 -7.20 -17.28
N ARG A 230 -6.65 -6.22 -18.19
CA ARG A 230 -6.09 -6.44 -19.54
C ARG A 230 -4.59 -6.69 -19.49
N GLU A 231 -3.91 -5.94 -18.66
CA GLU A 231 -2.46 -5.99 -18.53
C GLU A 231 -1.99 -6.98 -17.46
N GLN A 232 -2.88 -7.61 -16.72
CA GLN A 232 -2.54 -8.52 -15.62
C GLN A 232 -1.56 -7.86 -14.62
N VAL A 233 -1.88 -6.64 -14.19
CA VAL A 233 -1.20 -5.92 -13.12
C VAL A 233 -2.05 -6.02 -11.87
N SER A 234 -1.53 -6.64 -10.82
CA SER A 234 -2.26 -6.91 -9.57
C SER A 234 -2.46 -5.67 -8.73
N LEU A 235 -3.66 -5.47 -8.17
CA LEU A 235 -3.87 -4.48 -7.11
C LEU A 235 -3.52 -5.04 -5.74
N LEU A 236 -2.64 -4.34 -5.03
CA LEU A 236 -2.41 -4.45 -3.60
C LEU A 236 -3.14 -3.29 -2.92
N ALA A 237 -4.30 -3.56 -2.33
CA ALA A 237 -5.17 -2.53 -1.77
C ALA A 237 -4.72 -2.14 -0.36
N TYR A 238 -4.27 -0.89 -0.16
CA TYR A 238 -3.93 -0.40 1.19
C TYR A 238 -5.02 0.49 1.78
N SER A 239 -4.98 0.70 3.10
CA SER A 239 -5.96 1.47 3.89
C SER A 239 -7.41 0.99 3.76
N PRO A 240 -7.71 -0.30 3.87
CA PRO A 240 -9.09 -0.79 3.75
C PRO A 240 -10.03 -0.22 4.82
N LEU A 241 -9.50 0.16 5.99
CA LEU A 241 -10.23 0.80 7.09
C LEU A 241 -10.15 2.34 7.10
N ALA A 242 -9.60 2.97 6.02
CA ALA A 242 -9.52 4.43 5.89
C ALA A 242 -8.93 5.11 7.15
N PHE A 243 -7.75 4.65 7.61
CA PHE A 243 -7.10 5.15 8.84
C PHE A 243 -7.98 5.02 10.11
N GLY A 244 -8.94 4.12 10.09
CA GLY A 244 -9.88 3.87 11.18
C GLY A 244 -11.20 4.64 11.06
N HIS A 245 -11.42 5.47 10.04
CA HIS A 245 -12.72 6.13 9.81
C HIS A 245 -13.85 5.11 9.58
N LEU A 246 -13.56 4.03 8.89
CA LEU A 246 -14.53 2.96 8.61
C LEU A 246 -14.72 1.96 9.77
N THR A 247 -14.09 2.18 10.92
CA THR A 247 -14.39 1.43 12.16
C THR A 247 -15.45 2.11 13.04
N ALA A 248 -15.92 3.30 12.67
CA ALA A 248 -16.80 4.19 13.41
C ALA A 248 -16.20 4.80 14.71
N LYS A 249 -14.98 4.42 15.12
CA LYS A 249 -14.40 4.87 16.41
C LYS A 249 -14.34 6.39 16.58
N TYR A 250 -14.05 7.14 15.49
CA TYR A 250 -13.99 8.61 15.56
C TYR A 250 -15.38 9.26 15.69
N LEU A 251 -16.43 8.58 15.22
CA LEU A 251 -17.83 9.02 15.39
C LEU A 251 -18.30 8.83 16.85
N GLU A 252 -17.68 7.90 17.56
CA GLU A 252 -18.01 7.51 18.93
C GLU A 252 -17.05 8.13 19.96
N GLY A 253 -16.27 9.15 19.55
CA GLY A 253 -15.32 9.86 20.43
C GLY A 253 -14.02 9.11 20.72
N GLY A 254 -13.76 8.02 20.02
CA GLY A 254 -12.50 7.27 20.14
C GLY A 254 -11.30 7.97 19.49
N SER A 255 -10.11 7.54 19.86
CA SER A 255 -8.84 8.03 19.32
C SER A 255 -8.17 7.02 18.39
N GLY A 256 -7.23 7.50 17.57
CA GLY A 256 -6.45 6.66 16.68
C GLY A 256 -5.52 7.47 15.79
N ARG A 257 -4.95 6.86 14.74
CA ARG A 257 -3.93 7.51 13.90
C ARG A 257 -4.32 8.89 13.38
N ALA A 258 -5.56 9.09 12.93
CA ALA A 258 -6.00 10.37 12.39
C ALA A 258 -6.02 11.47 13.46
N SER A 259 -6.34 11.15 14.71
CA SER A 259 -6.32 12.11 15.82
C SER A 259 -4.94 12.29 16.45
N LEU A 260 -4.10 11.25 16.43
CA LEU A 260 -2.75 11.27 17.02
C LEU A 260 -1.73 12.00 16.12
N PHE A 261 -1.88 11.88 14.80
CA PHE A 261 -0.92 12.43 13.84
C PHE A 261 -1.59 13.50 12.98
N LYS A 262 -1.79 14.68 13.56
CA LYS A 262 -2.41 15.83 12.86
C LYS A 262 -1.65 16.17 11.58
N GLY A 263 -2.39 16.42 10.51
CA GLY A 263 -1.85 16.74 9.18
C GLY A 263 -1.36 15.54 8.37
N PHE A 264 -1.41 14.32 8.92
CA PHE A 264 -1.03 13.12 8.19
C PHE A 264 -2.22 12.42 7.50
N ALA A 265 -3.44 12.73 7.93
CA ALA A 265 -4.67 12.11 7.45
C ALA A 265 -5.50 13.03 6.53
N GLN A 266 -4.87 13.97 5.82
CA GLN A 266 -5.54 15.02 5.01
C GLN A 266 -6.62 14.48 4.06
N ARG A 267 -6.41 13.29 3.48
CA ARG A 267 -7.40 12.59 2.65
C ARG A 267 -8.74 12.43 3.36
N TYR A 268 -8.71 12.21 4.67
CA TYR A 268 -9.89 11.90 5.49
C TYR A 268 -10.46 13.10 6.26
N GLU A 269 -9.90 14.29 6.07
CA GLU A 269 -10.38 15.55 6.67
C GLU A 269 -11.44 16.24 5.80
N LYS A 270 -11.85 15.63 4.69
CA LYS A 270 -12.83 16.19 3.72
C LYS A 270 -14.26 16.13 4.27
N PRO A 271 -15.12 17.08 3.87
CA PRO A 271 -16.45 17.29 4.49
C PRO A 271 -17.35 16.04 4.54
N ASN A 272 -17.35 15.23 3.47
CA ASN A 272 -18.26 14.09 3.36
C ASN A 272 -17.70 12.79 4.00
N VAL A 273 -16.50 12.80 4.56
CA VAL A 273 -15.89 11.59 5.14
C VAL A 273 -16.66 11.13 6.38
N ALA A 274 -16.97 12.02 7.30
CA ALA A 274 -17.72 11.67 8.52
C ALA A 274 -19.13 11.18 8.18
N LEU A 275 -19.83 11.87 7.25
CA LEU A 275 -21.20 11.52 6.84
C LEU A 275 -21.24 10.14 6.16
N SER A 276 -20.33 9.87 5.24
CA SER A 276 -20.24 8.59 4.55
C SER A 276 -19.83 7.45 5.50
N SER A 277 -18.87 7.69 6.41
CA SER A 277 -18.45 6.72 7.41
C SER A 277 -19.61 6.35 8.35
N ALA A 278 -20.41 7.33 8.78
CA ALA A 278 -21.61 7.09 9.59
C ALA A 278 -22.66 6.26 8.83
N ALA A 279 -22.87 6.55 7.54
CA ALA A 279 -23.82 5.81 6.72
C ALA A 279 -23.38 4.34 6.53
N TYR A 280 -22.10 4.09 6.25
CA TYR A 280 -21.58 2.73 6.17
C TYR A 280 -21.58 2.00 7.51
N ALA A 281 -21.32 2.69 8.62
CA ALA A 281 -21.39 2.10 9.95
C ALA A 281 -22.83 1.68 10.31
N LYS A 282 -23.83 2.51 9.95
CA LYS A 282 -25.25 2.17 10.10
C LYS A 282 -25.61 0.95 9.27
N LEU A 283 -25.26 0.95 7.97
CA LEU A 283 -25.53 -0.17 7.05
C LEU A 283 -24.90 -1.48 7.56
N ALA A 284 -23.67 -1.43 8.07
CA ALA A 284 -22.99 -2.60 8.63
C ALA A 284 -23.83 -3.22 9.77
N ARG A 285 -24.24 -2.40 10.74
CA ARG A 285 -24.99 -2.85 11.91
C ARG A 285 -26.37 -3.41 11.54
N GLU A 286 -27.07 -2.81 10.58
CA GLU A 286 -28.36 -3.29 10.05
C GLU A 286 -28.28 -4.68 9.44
N HIS A 287 -27.08 -5.07 8.96
CA HIS A 287 -26.82 -6.38 8.36
C HIS A 287 -26.02 -7.33 9.26
N GLY A 288 -25.86 -7.00 10.55
CA GLY A 288 -25.16 -7.87 11.51
C GLY A 288 -23.64 -7.90 11.41
N TYR A 289 -23.04 -6.84 10.83
CA TYR A 289 -21.59 -6.64 10.77
C TYR A 289 -21.14 -5.54 11.72
N THR A 290 -19.93 -5.65 12.22
CA THR A 290 -19.24 -4.44 12.70
C THR A 290 -18.85 -3.57 11.49
N PRO A 291 -18.69 -2.24 11.68
CA PRO A 291 -18.23 -1.37 10.60
C PRO A 291 -16.89 -1.81 9.99
N ALA A 292 -15.96 -2.30 10.82
CA ALA A 292 -14.67 -2.83 10.37
C ALA A 292 -14.82 -4.09 9.51
N GLU A 293 -15.66 -5.05 9.93
CA GLU A 293 -15.94 -6.27 9.17
C GLU A 293 -16.51 -5.96 7.79
N LEU A 294 -17.49 -5.04 7.69
CA LEU A 294 -18.06 -4.65 6.40
C LEU A 294 -17.02 -4.04 5.49
N ALA A 295 -16.22 -3.09 6.01
CA ALA A 295 -15.21 -2.40 5.24
C ALA A 295 -14.12 -3.35 4.72
N LEU A 296 -13.66 -4.29 5.54
CA LEU A 296 -12.67 -5.29 5.16
C LEU A 296 -13.24 -6.31 4.18
N ALA A 297 -14.40 -6.90 4.49
CA ALA A 297 -15.04 -7.88 3.60
C ALA A 297 -15.31 -7.30 2.21
N PHE A 298 -15.72 -6.01 2.14
CA PHE A 298 -15.88 -5.32 0.86
C PHE A 298 -14.60 -5.34 0.01
N VAL A 299 -13.45 -5.01 0.58
CA VAL A 299 -12.17 -4.98 -0.17
C VAL A 299 -11.69 -6.39 -0.48
N TYR A 300 -11.77 -7.32 0.47
CA TYR A 300 -11.31 -8.70 0.32
C TYR A 300 -11.96 -9.44 -0.85
N HIS A 301 -13.24 -9.19 -1.11
CA HIS A 301 -14.02 -9.90 -2.10
C HIS A 301 -14.16 -9.17 -3.45
N ARG A 302 -13.42 -8.06 -3.65
CA ARG A 302 -13.38 -7.43 -4.98
C ARG A 302 -12.54 -8.26 -5.94
N TRP A 303 -13.09 -8.55 -7.11
CA TRP A 303 -12.47 -9.42 -8.11
C TRP A 303 -11.10 -8.93 -8.60
N PHE A 304 -10.87 -7.60 -8.57
CA PHE A 304 -9.63 -6.96 -9.02
C PHE A 304 -8.58 -6.77 -7.91
N VAL A 305 -8.92 -7.06 -6.65
CA VAL A 305 -7.97 -6.98 -5.53
C VAL A 305 -7.24 -8.31 -5.39
N THR A 306 -5.94 -8.30 -5.63
CA THR A 306 -5.11 -9.50 -5.46
C THR A 306 -4.80 -9.74 -3.99
N SER A 307 -4.39 -8.70 -3.27
CA SER A 307 -4.13 -8.81 -1.83
C SER A 307 -4.49 -7.49 -1.13
N THR A 308 -5.10 -7.60 0.04
CA THR A 308 -5.46 -6.45 0.87
C THR A 308 -4.44 -6.29 1.99
N ILE A 309 -3.80 -5.13 2.04
CA ILE A 309 -2.81 -4.82 3.07
C ILE A 309 -3.53 -4.33 4.32
N ILE A 310 -3.52 -5.14 5.36
CA ILE A 310 -4.05 -4.81 6.68
C ILE A 310 -2.94 -4.37 7.62
N GLY A 311 -3.28 -3.58 8.64
CA GLY A 311 -2.39 -3.22 9.73
C GLY A 311 -3.17 -3.19 11.04
N ALA A 312 -2.49 -3.47 12.14
CA ALA A 312 -3.06 -3.48 13.48
C ALA A 312 -2.07 -2.88 14.49
N THR A 313 -2.59 -2.25 15.54
CA THR A 313 -1.79 -1.79 16.68
C THR A 313 -1.99 -2.67 17.91
N SER A 314 -2.84 -3.72 17.82
CA SER A 314 -3.03 -4.74 18.85
C SER A 314 -3.37 -6.08 18.21
N MET A 315 -3.16 -7.16 18.97
CA MET A 315 -3.52 -8.52 18.54
C MET A 315 -5.02 -8.66 18.30
N THR A 316 -5.85 -8.07 19.14
CA THR A 316 -7.32 -8.07 18.95
C THR A 316 -7.71 -7.51 17.58
N GLN A 317 -7.15 -6.34 17.20
CA GLN A 317 -7.41 -5.75 15.87
C GLN A 317 -6.94 -6.67 14.73
N LEU A 318 -5.78 -7.33 14.89
CA LEU A 318 -5.28 -8.24 13.86
C LEU A 318 -6.21 -9.45 13.70
N GLN A 319 -6.66 -10.01 14.80
CA GLN A 319 -7.61 -11.14 14.82
C GLN A 319 -8.95 -10.77 14.17
N GLU A 320 -9.51 -9.61 14.52
CA GLU A 320 -10.75 -9.08 13.92
C GLU A 320 -10.58 -8.85 12.41
N ASN A 321 -9.45 -8.24 12.00
CA ASN A 321 -9.16 -7.99 10.60
C ASN A 321 -9.10 -9.29 9.78
N LEU A 322 -8.49 -10.34 10.33
CA LEU A 322 -8.40 -11.65 9.67
C LEU A 322 -9.73 -12.40 9.67
N ALA A 323 -10.50 -12.31 10.75
CA ALA A 323 -11.82 -12.95 10.83
C ALA A 323 -12.79 -12.39 9.78
N ALA A 324 -12.67 -11.11 9.42
CA ALA A 324 -13.47 -10.46 8.39
C ALA A 324 -13.32 -11.11 7.00
N TRP A 325 -12.22 -11.83 6.72
CA TRP A 325 -12.04 -12.62 5.49
C TRP A 325 -13.14 -13.65 5.27
N GLN A 326 -13.69 -14.23 6.33
CA GLN A 326 -14.72 -15.27 6.27
C GLN A 326 -16.14 -14.71 6.17
N LYS A 327 -16.31 -13.38 6.20
CA LYS A 327 -17.63 -12.74 6.17
C LYS A 327 -18.14 -12.65 4.72
N PRO A 328 -19.25 -13.32 4.37
CA PRO A 328 -19.85 -13.21 3.04
C PRO A 328 -20.52 -11.85 2.86
N LEU A 329 -20.67 -11.40 1.63
CA LEU A 329 -21.48 -10.22 1.30
C LEU A 329 -22.64 -10.65 0.42
N SER A 330 -23.89 -10.46 0.90
CA SER A 330 -25.08 -10.77 0.11
C SER A 330 -25.23 -9.76 -1.06
N LYS A 331 -26.01 -10.14 -2.07
CA LYS A 331 -26.29 -9.25 -3.21
C LYS A 331 -27.03 -7.99 -2.78
N GLU A 332 -27.92 -8.11 -1.80
CA GLU A 332 -28.68 -7.02 -1.21
C GLU A 332 -27.74 -6.03 -0.52
N LEU A 333 -26.79 -6.53 0.28
CA LEU A 333 -25.79 -5.70 0.97
C LEU A 333 -24.87 -5.01 -0.04
N LEU A 334 -24.41 -5.71 -1.07
CA LEU A 334 -23.60 -5.12 -2.15
C LEU A 334 -24.37 -4.03 -2.89
N SER A 335 -25.68 -4.23 -3.16
CA SER A 335 -26.53 -3.20 -3.76
C SER A 335 -26.68 -1.97 -2.85
N ALA A 336 -26.88 -2.18 -1.53
CA ALA A 336 -26.95 -1.07 -0.58
C ALA A 336 -25.63 -0.30 -0.47
N ILE A 337 -24.48 -0.99 -0.49
CA ILE A 337 -23.16 -0.37 -0.56
C ILE A 337 -23.04 0.51 -1.81
N GLU A 338 -23.53 0.03 -2.96
CA GLU A 338 -23.49 0.79 -4.22
C GLU A 338 -24.36 2.04 -4.14
N GLN A 339 -25.56 1.99 -3.56
CA GLN A 339 -26.42 3.14 -3.34
C GLN A 339 -25.76 4.21 -2.44
N LEU A 340 -25.07 3.79 -1.40
CA LEU A 340 -24.30 4.70 -0.56
C LEU A 340 -23.14 5.32 -1.30
N HIS A 341 -22.44 4.53 -2.14
CA HIS A 341 -21.36 5.05 -2.98
C HIS A 341 -21.85 6.12 -3.97
N LEU A 342 -22.96 5.89 -4.65
CA LEU A 342 -23.54 6.87 -5.56
C LEU A 342 -23.95 8.18 -4.84
N ARG A 343 -24.39 8.07 -3.59
CA ARG A 343 -24.72 9.24 -2.76
C ARG A 343 -23.48 10.02 -2.29
N TYR A 344 -22.40 9.31 -1.96
CA TYR A 344 -21.16 9.87 -1.41
C TYR A 344 -19.95 9.45 -2.26
N MET A 345 -19.99 9.75 -3.55
CA MET A 345 -18.96 9.28 -4.48
C MET A 345 -17.57 9.80 -4.10
N ASN A 346 -16.66 8.86 -3.74
CA ASN A 346 -15.27 9.11 -3.41
C ASN A 346 -15.03 10.28 -2.43
N PRO A 347 -15.60 10.29 -1.23
CA PRO A 347 -15.43 11.39 -0.28
C PRO A 347 -13.99 11.56 0.21
N ALA A 348 -13.12 10.56 0.01
CA ALA A 348 -11.72 10.56 0.43
C ALA A 348 -10.74 10.12 -0.68
N PRO A 349 -10.80 10.76 -1.87
CA PRO A 349 -9.92 10.41 -2.98
C PRO A 349 -8.46 10.75 -2.72
#